data_07f2af459488c03eda8b095b8eabaeac
#
_entry.id   07f2af459488c03eda8b095b8eabaeac
#
_cell.length_a   1.000
_cell.length_b   1.000
_cell.length_c   1.000
_cell.angle_alpha   90.00
_cell.angle_beta   90.00
_cell.angle_gamma   90.00
#
_symmetry.space_group_name_H-M   'P 1'
#
loop_
_entity.id
_entity.type
_entity.pdbx_description
1 polymer ?
#
loop_
_entity_poly.entity_id
_entity_poly.type
_entity_poly.pdbx_seq_one_letter_code
_entity_poly.pdbx_strand_id
1 'polypeptide(L)'
;MKLIISAALLGALSLGAAAQSPGQINIICSVQADWCNLMSTVYSKTTGTRVNITAKGSGEALAQLNAEKANPKTDIWFGGTGDPHLQAAEQGLTLEYRSPQLGQLHPWAQKQAADSKYRTVGVYLGPLGFGFNKELLAKKKAPEPKSWADLLKPEYKGEVQIANPASSGTAYTMIATLVQLMGEEKAFEYLKSLHRNVSTYTRSGTAPIKAAARGETMVSISFVHDVTTEAVTGFPVGSATPSEGTGAEIGSMSLVKDGPNTEAAKKFYEWALTPGGQQFGLAAKQFQLPSNTKIPLDPRMPNPAAIKLINYDYAKYGASAERRRLIARWEKEVQNAPR
;
A
#
# COMPACT_ATOMS: atom_id res chain seq x y z
N MET A 1 -89.67 6.93 1.16
CA MET A 1 -88.61 6.05 0.62
C MET A 1 -87.30 6.86 0.58
N LYS A 2 -86.41 6.68 1.56
CA LYS A 2 -85.10 7.37 1.63
C LYS A 2 -84.05 6.41 1.19
N LEU A 3 -83.36 6.72 0.09
CA LEU A 3 -82.18 6.00 -0.32
C LEU A 3 -80.93 6.55 0.47
N ILE A 4 -80.22 5.63 1.12
CA ILE A 4 -78.94 5.89 1.78
C ILE A 4 -77.84 5.39 0.81
N ILE A 5 -77.04 6.33 0.31
CA ILE A 5 -75.86 6.03 -0.51
C ILE A 5 -74.68 5.97 0.45
N SER A 6 -74.12 4.75 0.65
CA SER A 6 -72.88 4.56 1.40
C SER A 6 -71.73 4.76 0.46
N ALA A 7 -70.91 5.78 0.69
CA ALA A 7 -69.59 6.01 0.01
C ALA A 7 -68.49 5.25 0.74
N ALA A 8 -67.94 4.26 0.08
CA ALA A 8 -66.74 3.54 0.56
C ALA A 8 -65.48 4.37 0.19
N LEU A 9 -64.79 4.92 1.19
CA LEU A 9 -63.45 5.49 1.04
C LEU A 9 -62.42 4.37 0.93
N LEU A 10 -61.85 4.15 -0.26
CA LEU A 10 -60.64 3.39 -0.42
C LEU A 10 -59.43 4.27 -0.02
N GLY A 11 -58.88 4.02 1.16
CA GLY A 11 -57.59 4.58 1.60
C GLY A 11 -56.45 3.91 0.85
N ALA A 12 -55.83 4.62 -0.09
CA ALA A 12 -54.57 4.19 -0.72
C ALA A 12 -53.41 4.38 0.28
N LEU A 13 -52.95 3.28 0.90
CA LEU A 13 -51.69 3.25 1.62
C LEU A 13 -50.53 3.38 0.60
N SER A 14 -50.05 4.59 0.40
CA SER A 14 -48.79 4.83 -0.25
C SER A 14 -47.65 4.37 0.69
N LEU A 15 -47.10 3.17 0.45
CA LEU A 15 -45.81 2.78 1.01
C LEU A 15 -44.75 3.73 0.41
N GLY A 16 -44.46 4.80 1.11
CA GLY A 16 -43.31 5.63 0.85
C GLY A 16 -42.04 4.76 1.03
N ALA A 17 -41.40 4.36 -0.07
CA ALA A 17 -40.06 3.85 -0.01
C ALA A 17 -39.21 4.95 0.63
N ALA A 18 -38.86 4.79 1.90
CA ALA A 18 -37.88 5.63 2.56
C ALA A 18 -36.58 5.51 1.75
N ALA A 19 -36.27 6.53 0.97
CA ALA A 19 -34.97 6.63 0.34
C ALA A 19 -33.95 6.62 1.47
N GLN A 20 -33.23 5.49 1.63
CA GLN A 20 -32.13 5.41 2.57
C GLN A 20 -31.17 6.52 2.19
N SER A 21 -30.84 7.40 3.14
CA SER A 21 -29.78 8.39 2.96
C SER A 21 -28.55 7.69 2.39
N PRO A 22 -27.92 8.25 1.34
CA PRO A 22 -26.75 7.62 0.78
C PRO A 22 -25.73 7.43 1.91
N GLY A 23 -25.32 6.16 2.14
CA GLY A 23 -24.32 5.84 3.15
C GLY A 23 -23.03 6.59 2.89
N GLN A 24 -22.19 6.74 3.91
CA GLN A 24 -20.84 7.27 3.73
C GLN A 24 -19.82 6.29 4.28
N ILE A 25 -18.57 6.36 3.77
CA ILE A 25 -17.42 5.65 4.30
C ILE A 25 -16.20 6.56 4.31
N ASN A 26 -15.35 6.39 5.32
CA ASN A 26 -14.10 7.11 5.50
C ASN A 26 -12.94 6.14 5.28
N ILE A 27 -12.12 6.41 4.27
CA ILE A 27 -11.03 5.53 3.85
C ILE A 27 -9.68 6.23 4.05
N ILE A 28 -8.77 5.61 4.81
CA ILE A 28 -7.35 5.93 4.70
C ILE A 28 -6.81 5.23 3.47
N CYS A 29 -6.22 6.00 2.55
CA CYS A 29 -5.59 5.53 1.33
C CYS A 29 -4.07 5.57 1.47
N SER A 30 -3.42 4.43 1.33
CA SER A 30 -1.95 4.29 1.40
C SER A 30 -1.33 3.84 0.07
N VAL A 31 -2.04 4.04 -1.05
CA VAL A 31 -1.53 3.87 -2.42
C VAL A 31 -1.51 5.22 -3.14
N GLN A 32 -1.17 5.21 -4.43
CA GLN A 32 -1.22 6.40 -5.28
C GLN A 32 -2.62 7.02 -5.28
N ALA A 33 -2.68 8.34 -5.17
CA ALA A 33 -3.94 9.10 -5.04
C ALA A 33 -4.90 8.84 -6.20
N ASP A 34 -4.37 8.70 -7.43
CA ASP A 34 -5.19 8.47 -8.63
C ASP A 34 -5.99 7.17 -8.55
N TRP A 35 -5.40 6.11 -7.96
CA TRP A 35 -6.12 4.85 -7.75
C TRP A 35 -7.29 5.03 -6.76
N CYS A 36 -7.03 5.60 -5.60
CA CYS A 36 -8.07 5.82 -4.60
C CYS A 36 -9.17 6.77 -5.09
N ASN A 37 -8.80 7.83 -5.80
CA ASN A 37 -9.75 8.79 -6.36
C ASN A 37 -10.65 8.14 -7.42
N LEU A 38 -10.06 7.30 -8.29
CA LEU A 38 -10.81 6.57 -9.30
C LEU A 38 -11.80 5.60 -8.67
N MET A 39 -11.34 4.76 -7.72
CA MET A 39 -12.20 3.82 -7.00
C MET A 39 -13.33 4.54 -6.24
N SER A 40 -13.00 5.61 -5.52
CA SER A 40 -13.95 6.44 -4.80
C SER A 40 -15.04 7.01 -5.73
N THR A 41 -14.61 7.58 -6.85
CA THR A 41 -15.51 8.18 -7.85
C THR A 41 -16.46 7.14 -8.45
N VAL A 42 -15.92 6.00 -8.88
CA VAL A 42 -16.74 4.94 -9.50
C VAL A 42 -17.68 4.33 -8.47
N TYR A 43 -17.18 3.98 -7.28
CA TYR A 43 -18.02 3.39 -6.23
C TYR A 43 -19.15 4.34 -5.81
N SER A 44 -18.84 5.63 -5.63
CA SER A 44 -19.87 6.63 -5.27
C SER A 44 -20.93 6.77 -6.36
N LYS A 45 -20.52 6.81 -7.64
CA LYS A 45 -21.47 6.92 -8.77
C LYS A 45 -22.37 5.70 -8.92
N THR A 46 -21.82 4.50 -8.67
CA THR A 46 -22.56 3.24 -8.88
C THR A 46 -23.46 2.86 -7.71
N THR A 47 -23.10 3.27 -6.49
CA THR A 47 -23.81 2.85 -5.27
C THR A 47 -24.55 3.97 -4.55
N GLY A 48 -24.30 5.23 -4.91
CA GLY A 48 -24.75 6.39 -4.15
C GLY A 48 -24.02 6.63 -2.82
N THR A 49 -23.05 5.76 -2.45
CA THR A 49 -22.30 5.89 -1.20
C THR A 49 -21.25 7.00 -1.31
N ARG A 50 -21.25 7.94 -0.38
CA ARG A 50 -20.21 8.97 -0.31
C ARG A 50 -18.91 8.36 0.22
N VAL A 51 -17.82 8.52 -0.51
CA VAL A 51 -16.49 8.04 -0.11
C VAL A 51 -15.58 9.22 0.21
N ASN A 52 -15.12 9.31 1.46
CA ASN A 52 -14.16 10.31 1.92
C ASN A 52 -12.77 9.67 1.98
N ILE A 53 -11.79 10.27 1.31
CA ILE A 53 -10.42 9.77 1.22
C ILE A 53 -9.47 10.64 2.04
N THR A 54 -8.62 9.99 2.85
CA THR A 54 -7.49 10.63 3.53
C THR A 54 -6.20 9.90 3.11
N ALA A 55 -5.29 10.59 2.41
CA ALA A 55 -4.02 10.01 1.98
C ALA A 55 -3.01 9.96 3.14
N LYS A 56 -2.41 8.79 3.38
CA LYS A 56 -1.39 8.56 4.43
C LYS A 56 -0.38 7.51 3.97
N GLY A 57 0.88 7.68 4.36
CA GLY A 57 1.84 6.56 4.33
C GLY A 57 1.44 5.45 5.30
N SER A 58 1.89 4.20 5.06
CA SER A 58 1.45 3.06 5.87
C SER A 58 1.78 3.20 7.36
N GLY A 59 2.94 3.76 7.72
CA GLY A 59 3.29 4.03 9.11
C GLY A 59 2.42 5.12 9.76
N GLU A 60 2.07 6.15 8.99
CA GLU A 60 1.19 7.23 9.44
C GLU A 60 -0.26 6.76 9.61
N ALA A 61 -0.72 5.87 8.72
CA ALA A 61 -2.05 5.25 8.83
C ALA A 61 -2.16 4.45 10.14
N LEU A 62 -1.16 3.61 10.44
CA LEU A 62 -1.11 2.88 11.71
C LEU A 62 -1.12 3.82 12.92
N ALA A 63 -0.34 4.90 12.88
CA ALA A 63 -0.31 5.89 13.96
C ALA A 63 -1.67 6.58 14.14
N GLN A 64 -2.36 6.91 13.04
CA GLN A 64 -3.70 7.51 13.09
C GLN A 64 -4.71 6.54 13.69
N LEU A 65 -4.75 5.27 13.25
CA LEU A 65 -5.66 4.27 13.80
C LEU A 65 -5.44 4.07 15.32
N ASN A 66 -4.18 4.10 15.76
CA ASN A 66 -3.87 4.07 17.20
C ASN A 66 -4.41 5.30 17.95
N ALA A 67 -4.25 6.49 17.39
CA ALA A 67 -4.75 7.72 17.99
C ALA A 67 -6.29 7.76 18.03
N GLU A 68 -6.95 7.14 17.06
CA GLU A 68 -8.42 7.06 16.95
C GLU A 68 -9.02 5.87 17.72
N LYS A 69 -8.21 5.01 18.36
CA LYS A 69 -8.66 3.73 18.95
C LYS A 69 -9.88 3.85 19.86
N ALA A 70 -9.97 4.92 20.66
CA ALA A 70 -11.10 5.14 21.57
C ALA A 70 -12.35 5.71 20.89
N ASN A 71 -12.20 6.31 19.71
CA ASN A 71 -13.28 6.91 18.92
C ASN A 71 -12.92 6.88 17.44
N PRO A 72 -13.05 5.73 16.78
CA PRO A 72 -12.67 5.54 15.38
C PRO A 72 -13.40 6.50 14.45
N LYS A 73 -12.66 7.11 13.53
CA LYS A 73 -13.18 8.00 12.48
C LYS A 73 -13.08 7.36 11.10
N THR A 74 -12.23 6.36 11.00
CA THR A 74 -11.90 5.62 9.79
C THR A 74 -12.72 4.34 9.73
N ASP A 75 -13.21 3.97 8.55
CA ASP A 75 -13.94 2.72 8.31
C ASP A 75 -13.07 1.66 7.64
N ILE A 76 -12.22 2.10 6.70
CA ILE A 76 -11.34 1.25 5.90
C ILE A 76 -9.95 1.85 5.85
N TRP A 77 -8.95 1.00 5.92
CA TRP A 77 -7.61 1.31 5.48
C TRP A 77 -7.31 0.50 4.22
N PHE A 78 -7.14 1.19 3.08
CA PHE A 78 -6.91 0.61 1.76
C PHE A 78 -5.49 0.86 1.29
N GLY A 79 -4.81 -0.23 0.93
CA GLY A 79 -3.47 -0.20 0.35
C GLY A 79 -2.36 0.10 1.35
N GLY A 80 -1.14 0.21 0.82
CA GLY A 80 0.09 0.27 1.61
C GLY A 80 0.59 -1.12 2.00
N THR A 81 1.79 -1.16 2.56
CA THR A 81 2.47 -2.43 2.90
C THR A 81 1.73 -3.21 3.99
N GLY A 82 1.77 -4.53 3.91
CA GLY A 82 1.06 -5.42 4.81
C GLY A 82 1.57 -5.42 6.25
N ASP A 83 2.86 -5.16 6.46
CA ASP A 83 3.44 -5.19 7.81
C ASP A 83 2.70 -4.27 8.80
N PRO A 84 2.42 -2.97 8.50
CA PRO A 84 1.61 -2.14 9.39
C PRO A 84 0.15 -2.59 9.53
N HIS A 85 -0.44 -3.24 8.51
CA HIS A 85 -1.76 -3.84 8.63
C HIS A 85 -1.78 -5.03 9.61
N LEU A 86 -0.74 -5.88 9.57
CA LEU A 86 -0.56 -6.97 10.54
C LEU A 86 -0.40 -6.42 11.96
N GLN A 87 0.32 -5.30 12.12
CA GLN A 87 0.44 -4.62 13.42
C GLN A 87 -0.89 -4.05 13.91
N ALA A 88 -1.68 -3.47 13.01
CA ALA A 88 -3.03 -3.00 13.35
C ALA A 88 -3.92 -4.17 13.79
N ALA A 89 -3.80 -5.32 13.12
CA ALA A 89 -4.50 -6.56 13.47
C ALA A 89 -4.08 -7.08 14.86
N GLU A 90 -2.77 -7.14 15.13
CA GLU A 90 -2.18 -7.54 16.43
C GLU A 90 -2.67 -6.63 17.56
N GLN A 91 -2.77 -5.33 17.33
CA GLN A 91 -3.20 -4.33 18.31
C GLN A 91 -4.73 -4.24 18.47
N GLY A 92 -5.48 -5.07 17.73
CA GLY A 92 -6.94 -5.10 17.78
C GLY A 92 -7.61 -3.85 17.20
N LEU A 93 -6.94 -3.14 16.28
CA LEU A 93 -7.47 -1.95 15.62
C LEU A 93 -8.35 -2.27 14.40
N THR A 94 -8.26 -3.51 13.91
CA THR A 94 -8.99 -3.95 12.72
C THR A 94 -10.03 -5.01 13.06
N LEU A 95 -11.12 -5.01 12.30
CA LEU A 95 -12.25 -5.93 12.46
C LEU A 95 -11.89 -7.29 11.86
N GLU A 96 -12.23 -8.36 12.57
CA GLU A 96 -12.19 -9.71 12.00
C GLU A 96 -13.34 -9.88 11.01
N TYR A 97 -13.02 -10.14 9.74
CA TYR A 97 -14.01 -10.30 8.70
C TYR A 97 -13.50 -11.25 7.60
N ARG A 98 -14.13 -12.40 7.50
CA ARG A 98 -13.82 -13.38 6.46
C ARG A 98 -14.64 -13.10 5.21
N SER A 99 -14.00 -12.50 4.20
CA SER A 99 -14.62 -12.19 2.92
C SER A 99 -15.00 -13.47 2.15
N PRO A 100 -16.19 -13.54 1.55
CA PRO A 100 -16.55 -14.59 0.60
C PRO A 100 -15.70 -14.57 -0.68
N GLN A 101 -14.98 -13.48 -0.97
CA GLN A 101 -14.08 -13.37 -2.13
C GLN A 101 -12.75 -14.10 -1.94
N LEU A 102 -12.39 -14.51 -0.72
CA LEU A 102 -11.06 -15.08 -0.40
C LEU A 102 -10.66 -16.23 -1.34
N GLY A 103 -11.58 -17.11 -1.70
CA GLY A 103 -11.30 -18.23 -2.60
C GLY A 103 -10.93 -17.82 -4.03
N GLN A 104 -11.12 -16.56 -4.42
CA GLN A 104 -10.75 -16.03 -5.73
C GLN A 104 -9.37 -15.32 -5.71
N LEU A 105 -8.75 -15.21 -4.55
CA LEU A 105 -7.47 -14.51 -4.40
C LEU A 105 -6.29 -15.48 -4.52
N HIS A 106 -5.13 -14.94 -4.87
CA HIS A 106 -3.87 -15.70 -4.88
C HIS A 106 -3.51 -16.25 -3.47
N PRO A 107 -2.79 -17.39 -3.38
CA PRO A 107 -2.43 -18.02 -2.10
C PRO A 107 -1.75 -17.09 -1.11
N TRP A 108 -0.90 -16.16 -1.56
CA TRP A 108 -0.22 -15.20 -0.70
C TRP A 108 -1.20 -14.23 0.00
N ALA A 109 -2.27 -13.82 -0.69
CA ALA A 109 -3.30 -12.95 -0.12
C ALA A 109 -4.20 -13.71 0.87
N GLN A 110 -4.53 -14.97 0.54
CA GLN A 110 -5.28 -15.86 1.43
C GLN A 110 -4.49 -16.16 2.71
N LYS A 111 -3.17 -16.43 2.57
CA LYS A 111 -2.28 -16.71 3.69
C LYS A 111 -2.22 -15.50 4.64
N GLN A 112 -2.05 -14.28 4.12
CA GLN A 112 -2.05 -13.08 4.96
C GLN A 112 -3.36 -12.89 5.71
N ALA A 113 -4.51 -13.16 5.06
CA ALA A 113 -5.79 -13.11 5.74
C ALA A 113 -5.87 -14.15 6.87
N ALA A 114 -5.44 -15.39 6.64
CA ALA A 114 -5.45 -16.44 7.65
C ALA A 114 -4.51 -16.13 8.83
N ASP A 115 -3.27 -15.71 8.53
CA ASP A 115 -2.24 -15.39 9.54
C ASP A 115 -2.69 -14.23 10.44
N SER A 116 -3.44 -13.27 9.89
CA SER A 116 -4.01 -12.15 10.65
C SER A 116 -5.34 -12.46 11.33
N LYS A 117 -5.82 -13.71 11.29
CA LYS A 117 -7.17 -14.09 11.75
C LYS A 117 -8.25 -13.28 11.03
N TYR A 118 -8.12 -13.14 9.72
CA TYR A 118 -9.03 -12.38 8.85
C TYR A 118 -9.21 -10.89 9.23
N ARG A 119 -8.18 -10.29 9.86
CA ARG A 119 -8.19 -8.87 10.25
C ARG A 119 -7.57 -7.96 9.21
N THR A 120 -6.93 -8.52 8.19
CA THR A 120 -6.46 -7.85 6.98
C THR A 120 -6.43 -8.83 5.83
N VAL A 121 -6.40 -8.34 4.59
CA VAL A 121 -6.31 -9.15 3.37
C VAL A 121 -5.34 -8.52 2.39
N GLY A 122 -4.61 -9.36 1.65
CA GLY A 122 -3.77 -8.91 0.54
C GLY A 122 -4.61 -8.47 -0.66
N VAL A 123 -4.33 -7.29 -1.18
CA VAL A 123 -5.00 -6.72 -2.36
C VAL A 123 -4.09 -6.76 -3.59
N TYR A 124 -2.78 -6.58 -3.37
CA TYR A 124 -1.77 -6.62 -4.43
C TYR A 124 -0.41 -7.06 -3.89
N LEU A 125 0.49 -7.41 -4.81
CA LEU A 125 1.89 -7.74 -4.51
C LEU A 125 2.81 -6.81 -5.31
N GLY A 126 3.89 -6.34 -4.67
CA GLY A 126 4.87 -5.47 -5.31
C GLY A 126 6.31 -5.74 -4.86
N PRO A 127 7.23 -6.15 -5.75
CA PRO A 127 8.64 -6.31 -5.42
C PRO A 127 9.32 -4.97 -5.14
N LEU A 128 10.19 -4.95 -4.13
CA LEU A 128 11.08 -3.82 -3.86
C LEU A 128 12.24 -3.83 -4.87
N GLY A 129 12.71 -2.65 -5.25
CA GLY A 129 13.82 -2.51 -6.17
C GLY A 129 14.38 -1.10 -6.19
N PHE A 130 15.10 -0.81 -7.26
CA PHE A 130 15.67 0.50 -7.55
C PHE A 130 14.91 1.15 -8.71
N GLY A 131 14.57 2.42 -8.56
CA GLY A 131 14.19 3.27 -9.67
C GLY A 131 15.33 4.25 -9.95
N PHE A 132 15.64 4.53 -11.20
CA PHE A 132 16.72 5.43 -11.55
C PHE A 132 16.38 6.29 -12.77
N ASN A 133 16.91 7.51 -12.79
CA ASN A 133 16.79 8.41 -13.93
C ASN A 133 17.89 8.13 -14.95
N LYS A 134 17.52 7.63 -16.13
CA LYS A 134 18.46 7.22 -17.20
C LYS A 134 19.27 8.39 -17.73
N GLU A 135 18.70 9.57 -17.86
CA GLU A 135 19.37 10.77 -18.36
C GLU A 135 20.41 11.29 -17.37
N LEU A 136 20.06 11.30 -16.07
CA LEU A 136 21.03 11.70 -15.03
C LEU A 136 22.18 10.70 -14.92
N LEU A 137 21.90 9.39 -14.95
CA LEU A 137 22.95 8.37 -14.96
C LEU A 137 23.89 8.58 -16.16
N ALA A 138 23.34 8.76 -17.37
CA ALA A 138 24.14 9.02 -18.57
C ALA A 138 24.96 10.32 -18.45
N LYS A 139 24.37 11.41 -18.00
CA LYS A 139 25.04 12.71 -17.81
C LYS A 139 26.21 12.62 -16.82
N LYS A 140 26.04 11.86 -15.73
CA LYS A 140 27.06 11.69 -14.68
C LYS A 140 27.98 10.48 -14.95
N LYS A 141 27.78 9.77 -16.05
CA LYS A 141 28.53 8.54 -16.43
C LYS A 141 28.49 7.48 -15.31
N ALA A 142 27.39 7.45 -14.55
CA ALA A 142 27.15 6.45 -13.51
C ALA A 142 26.44 5.21 -14.10
N PRO A 143 26.81 3.98 -13.69
CA PRO A 143 26.13 2.77 -14.16
C PRO A 143 24.71 2.67 -13.59
N GLU A 144 23.86 1.85 -14.20
CA GLU A 144 22.60 1.44 -13.60
C GLU A 144 22.88 0.52 -12.39
N PRO A 145 22.24 0.75 -11.21
CA PRO A 145 22.44 -0.11 -10.04
C PRO A 145 21.77 -1.47 -10.27
N LYS A 146 22.49 -2.57 -9.98
CA LYS A 146 22.05 -3.96 -10.14
C LYS A 146 22.12 -4.77 -8.85
N SER A 147 22.72 -4.22 -7.82
CA SER A 147 22.93 -4.88 -6.54
C SER A 147 22.80 -3.89 -5.39
N TRP A 148 22.50 -4.39 -4.18
CA TRP A 148 22.53 -3.53 -2.99
C TRP A 148 23.92 -2.89 -2.81
N ALA A 149 24.98 -3.65 -3.09
CA ALA A 149 26.36 -3.15 -2.98
C ALA A 149 26.64 -1.98 -3.93
N ASP A 150 26.01 -1.93 -5.11
CA ASP A 150 26.20 -0.83 -6.05
C ASP A 150 25.82 0.53 -5.46
N LEU A 151 24.77 0.59 -4.63
CA LEU A 151 24.32 1.84 -4.03
C LEU A 151 25.33 2.47 -3.04
N LEU A 152 26.37 1.73 -2.66
CA LEU A 152 27.47 2.22 -1.82
C LEU A 152 28.59 2.89 -2.61
N LYS A 153 28.58 2.78 -3.94
CA LYS A 153 29.64 3.34 -4.81
C LYS A 153 29.69 4.86 -4.75
N PRO A 154 30.89 5.46 -4.89
CA PRO A 154 31.05 6.92 -4.82
C PRO A 154 30.22 7.70 -5.84
N GLU A 155 29.91 7.10 -7.01
CA GLU A 155 29.11 7.71 -8.07
C GLU A 155 27.70 8.10 -7.61
N TYR A 156 27.19 7.42 -6.58
CA TYR A 156 25.86 7.69 -6.03
C TYR A 156 25.88 8.60 -4.79
N LYS A 157 27.03 9.17 -4.41
CA LYS A 157 27.13 10.02 -3.22
C LYS A 157 26.18 11.22 -3.31
N GLY A 158 25.23 11.31 -2.36
CA GLY A 158 24.22 12.36 -2.32
C GLY A 158 23.14 12.23 -3.42
N GLU A 159 23.07 11.10 -4.13
CA GLU A 159 22.21 10.88 -5.30
C GLU A 159 21.18 9.77 -5.09
N VAL A 160 21.02 9.29 -3.88
CA VAL A 160 20.02 8.28 -3.52
C VAL A 160 18.94 8.93 -2.67
N GLN A 161 17.69 8.71 -3.01
CA GLN A 161 16.55 9.05 -2.14
C GLN A 161 15.84 7.80 -1.67
N ILE A 162 15.44 7.81 -0.40
CA ILE A 162 14.71 6.75 0.29
C ILE A 162 13.64 7.39 1.15
N ALA A 163 12.55 6.68 1.43
CA ALA A 163 11.60 7.16 2.42
C ALA A 163 12.08 6.91 3.86
N ASN A 164 11.50 7.61 4.82
CA ASN A 164 11.74 7.37 6.24
C ASN A 164 10.97 6.13 6.71
N PRO A 165 11.59 5.13 7.34
CA PRO A 165 10.93 3.88 7.72
C PRO A 165 9.88 4.02 8.82
N ALA A 166 9.91 5.09 9.60
CA ALA A 166 8.86 5.35 10.60
C ALA A 166 7.52 5.73 9.95
N SER A 167 7.55 6.50 8.84
CA SER A 167 6.35 6.96 8.14
C SER A 167 5.97 6.09 6.93
N SER A 168 6.94 5.41 6.30
CA SER A 168 6.78 4.65 5.05
C SER A 168 6.97 3.16 5.25
N GLY A 169 6.01 2.39 4.77
CA GLY A 169 6.14 0.93 4.70
C GLY A 169 7.21 0.49 3.71
N THR A 170 7.39 1.19 2.58
CA THR A 170 8.43 0.89 1.57
C THR A 170 9.82 0.85 2.20
N ALA A 171 10.16 1.87 2.99
CA ALA A 171 11.44 1.94 3.67
C ALA A 171 11.59 0.91 4.79
N TYR A 172 10.50 0.58 5.49
CA TYR A 172 10.54 -0.51 6.45
C TYR A 172 10.74 -1.86 5.77
N THR A 173 10.06 -2.12 4.65
CA THR A 173 10.29 -3.33 3.83
C THR A 173 11.74 -3.43 3.38
N MET A 174 12.41 -2.30 3.05
CA MET A 174 13.85 -2.28 2.75
C MET A 174 14.68 -2.74 3.94
N ILE A 175 14.46 -2.19 5.14
CA ILE A 175 15.21 -2.61 6.34
C ILE A 175 15.01 -4.10 6.61
N ALA A 176 13.76 -4.55 6.62
CA ALA A 176 13.44 -5.96 6.86
C ALA A 176 14.02 -6.88 5.79
N THR A 177 14.04 -6.46 4.52
CA THR A 177 14.71 -7.18 3.42
C THR A 177 16.19 -7.34 3.68
N LEU A 178 16.89 -6.26 3.98
CA LEU A 178 18.35 -6.27 4.22
C LEU A 178 18.71 -7.14 5.44
N VAL A 179 17.93 -7.03 6.51
CA VAL A 179 18.12 -7.85 7.72
C VAL A 179 17.98 -9.34 7.41
N GLN A 180 17.00 -9.71 6.57
CA GLN A 180 16.80 -11.10 6.16
C GLN A 180 17.86 -11.62 5.18
N LEU A 181 18.37 -10.74 4.30
CA LEU A 181 19.38 -11.11 3.33
C LEU A 181 20.77 -11.33 3.93
N MET A 182 21.19 -10.47 4.85
CA MET A 182 22.58 -10.44 5.28
C MET A 182 22.79 -10.56 6.79
N GLY A 183 21.71 -10.70 7.56
CA GLY A 183 21.73 -10.66 9.02
C GLY A 183 21.71 -9.22 9.55
N GLU A 184 21.23 -9.04 10.77
CA GLU A 184 20.90 -7.72 11.30
C GLU A 184 22.13 -6.80 11.41
N GLU A 185 23.25 -7.30 11.96
CA GLU A 185 24.45 -6.47 12.16
C GLU A 185 25.01 -5.95 10.81
N LYS A 186 25.16 -6.83 9.84
CA LYS A 186 25.64 -6.45 8.49
C LYS A 186 24.65 -5.53 7.78
N ALA A 187 23.35 -5.73 7.98
CA ALA A 187 22.34 -4.86 7.41
C ALA A 187 22.45 -3.43 7.96
N PHE A 188 22.69 -3.27 9.26
CA PHE A 188 22.87 -1.94 9.85
C PHE A 188 24.21 -1.29 9.50
N GLU A 189 25.28 -2.06 9.34
CA GLU A 189 26.55 -1.55 8.77
C GLU A 189 26.35 -1.07 7.32
N TYR A 190 25.62 -1.85 6.52
CA TYR A 190 25.25 -1.45 5.16
C TYR A 190 24.42 -0.16 5.15
N LEU A 191 23.38 -0.07 6.00
CA LEU A 191 22.52 1.12 6.10
C LEU A 191 23.29 2.38 6.52
N LYS A 192 24.25 2.26 7.44
CA LYS A 192 25.16 3.37 7.81
C LYS A 192 26.02 3.81 6.61
N SER A 193 26.50 2.86 5.82
CA SER A 193 27.27 3.15 4.61
C SER A 193 26.39 3.79 3.53
N LEU A 194 25.19 3.26 3.32
CA LEU A 194 24.21 3.80 2.37
C LEU A 194 23.78 5.23 2.75
N HIS A 195 23.65 5.53 4.04
CA HIS A 195 23.28 6.86 4.54
C HIS A 195 24.18 7.98 4.00
N ARG A 196 25.46 7.71 3.74
CA ARG A 196 26.41 8.67 3.15
C ARG A 196 26.06 9.03 1.71
N ASN A 197 25.34 8.15 1.02
CA ASN A 197 24.90 8.36 -0.36
C ASN A 197 23.45 8.90 -0.46
N VAL A 198 22.73 8.89 0.67
CA VAL A 198 21.35 9.37 0.72
C VAL A 198 21.32 10.90 0.82
N SER A 199 20.67 11.55 -0.13
CA SER A 199 20.41 13.00 -0.08
C SER A 199 19.24 13.36 0.86
N THR A 200 18.17 12.58 0.80
CA THR A 200 16.92 12.89 1.51
C THR A 200 16.18 11.63 1.93
N TYR A 201 15.63 11.65 3.15
CA TYR A 201 14.62 10.70 3.63
C TYR A 201 13.24 11.35 3.50
N THR A 202 12.44 10.86 2.55
CA THR A 202 11.12 11.42 2.27
C THR A 202 10.06 10.85 3.22
N ARG A 203 8.92 11.52 3.34
CA ARG A 203 7.81 11.06 4.16
C ARG A 203 7.03 9.90 3.51
N SER A 204 6.79 9.99 2.21
CA SER A 204 6.04 9.01 1.42
C SER A 204 6.99 8.04 0.70
N GLY A 205 6.62 6.75 0.63
CA GLY A 205 7.38 5.72 -0.08
C GLY A 205 7.46 5.93 -1.60
N THR A 206 6.51 6.66 -2.18
CA THR A 206 6.48 6.97 -3.62
C THR A 206 7.19 8.27 -3.98
N ALA A 207 7.54 9.11 -3.00
CA ALA A 207 8.21 10.38 -3.26
C ALA A 207 9.62 10.23 -3.88
N PRO A 208 10.45 9.25 -3.47
CA PRO A 208 11.77 9.07 -4.06
C PRO A 208 11.76 8.82 -5.57
N ILE A 209 10.89 7.94 -6.07
CA ILE A 209 10.82 7.69 -7.52
C ILE A 209 10.26 8.90 -8.28
N LYS A 210 9.35 9.65 -7.71
CA LYS A 210 8.87 10.91 -8.31
C LYS A 210 9.99 11.96 -8.39
N ALA A 211 10.85 12.03 -7.38
CA ALA A 211 12.05 12.88 -7.42
C ALA A 211 13.03 12.42 -8.51
N ALA A 212 13.28 11.11 -8.64
CA ALA A 212 14.09 10.58 -9.72
C ALA A 212 13.46 10.87 -11.10
N ALA A 213 12.15 10.71 -11.24
CA ALA A 213 11.43 11.02 -12.48
C ALA A 213 11.65 12.48 -12.93
N ARG A 214 11.60 13.42 -11.98
CA ARG A 214 11.85 14.86 -12.25
C ARG A 214 13.33 15.25 -12.36
N GLY A 215 14.25 14.31 -12.22
CA GLY A 215 15.69 14.58 -12.29
C GLY A 215 16.28 15.25 -11.03
N GLU A 216 15.63 15.13 -9.88
CA GLU A 216 16.10 15.69 -8.60
C GLU A 216 17.10 14.76 -7.88
N THR A 217 17.15 13.48 -8.27
CA THR A 217 18.08 12.45 -7.76
C THR A 217 18.31 11.39 -8.84
N MET A 218 19.46 10.73 -8.80
CA MET A 218 19.75 9.65 -9.77
C MET A 218 19.00 8.37 -9.45
N VAL A 219 18.90 7.99 -8.17
CA VAL A 219 18.40 6.69 -7.74
C VAL A 219 17.40 6.82 -6.61
N SER A 220 16.38 6.00 -6.65
CA SER A 220 15.41 5.79 -5.57
C SER A 220 15.38 4.32 -5.16
N ILE A 221 15.16 4.04 -3.87
CA ILE A 221 14.70 2.72 -3.43
C ILE A 221 13.17 2.80 -3.35
N SER A 222 12.50 2.03 -4.21
CA SER A 222 11.05 2.08 -4.43
C SER A 222 10.51 0.71 -4.81
N PHE A 223 9.21 0.53 -4.82
CA PHE A 223 8.63 -0.65 -5.46
C PHE A 223 8.71 -0.54 -6.98
N VAL A 224 8.98 -1.66 -7.65
CA VAL A 224 9.18 -1.70 -9.12
C VAL A 224 7.96 -1.17 -9.88
N HIS A 225 6.76 -1.47 -9.40
CA HIS A 225 5.52 -0.99 -10.02
C HIS A 225 5.38 0.54 -9.98
N ASP A 226 5.89 1.21 -8.94
CA ASP A 226 5.90 2.68 -8.88
C ASP A 226 6.82 3.28 -9.96
N VAL A 227 7.95 2.63 -10.23
CA VAL A 227 8.84 3.03 -11.33
C VAL A 227 8.16 2.86 -12.68
N THR A 228 7.45 1.74 -12.87
CA THR A 228 6.66 1.51 -14.09
C THR A 228 5.61 2.61 -14.29
N THR A 229 4.94 3.04 -13.22
CA THR A 229 3.96 4.13 -13.25
C THR A 229 4.57 5.43 -13.79
N GLU A 230 5.73 5.82 -13.30
CA GLU A 230 6.42 7.03 -13.79
C GLU A 230 6.92 6.85 -15.23
N ALA A 231 7.44 5.67 -15.60
CA ALA A 231 7.91 5.39 -16.96
C ALA A 231 6.77 5.48 -18.00
N VAL A 232 5.59 4.94 -17.73
CA VAL A 232 4.44 5.00 -18.66
C VAL A 232 3.81 6.39 -18.78
N THR A 233 4.15 7.29 -17.85
CA THR A 233 3.75 8.70 -17.94
C THR A 233 4.78 9.55 -18.69
N GLY A 234 5.84 8.93 -19.21
CA GLY A 234 6.80 9.58 -20.12
C GLY A 234 8.10 10.03 -19.45
N PHE A 235 8.30 9.75 -18.16
CA PHE A 235 9.55 10.10 -17.50
C PHE A 235 10.70 9.13 -17.88
N PRO A 236 11.95 9.62 -17.96
CA PRO A 236 13.11 8.83 -18.38
C PRO A 236 13.66 7.95 -17.25
N VAL A 237 12.79 7.16 -16.64
CA VAL A 237 13.18 6.25 -15.55
C VAL A 237 13.29 4.81 -16.00
N GLY A 238 14.10 4.06 -15.29
CA GLY A 238 14.26 2.61 -15.40
C GLY A 238 14.23 1.97 -14.02
N SER A 239 14.01 0.66 -13.99
CA SER A 239 14.03 -0.11 -12.76
C SER A 239 14.99 -1.29 -12.82
N ALA A 240 15.51 -1.69 -11.66
CA ALA A 240 16.23 -2.93 -11.45
C ALA A 240 15.84 -3.54 -10.11
N THR A 241 15.91 -4.87 -10.03
CA THR A 241 15.84 -5.59 -8.76
C THR A 241 17.23 -6.07 -8.36
N PRO A 242 17.59 -5.99 -7.07
CA PRO A 242 18.91 -6.40 -6.60
C PRO A 242 19.22 -7.86 -6.90
N SER A 243 20.42 -8.14 -7.45
CA SER A 243 20.88 -9.48 -7.82
C SER A 243 21.02 -10.43 -6.62
N GLU A 244 21.30 -9.89 -5.44
CA GLU A 244 21.38 -10.66 -4.19
C GLU A 244 19.99 -11.18 -3.77
N GLY A 245 18.95 -10.50 -4.16
CA GLY A 245 17.55 -10.77 -3.81
C GLY A 245 16.87 -9.58 -3.20
N THR A 246 15.54 -9.63 -3.15
CA THR A 246 14.71 -8.56 -2.61
C THR A 246 13.43 -9.09 -1.95
N GLY A 247 12.86 -8.30 -1.06
CA GLY A 247 11.53 -8.53 -0.51
C GLY A 247 10.43 -7.99 -1.42
N ALA A 248 9.22 -8.31 -1.06
CA ALA A 248 8.03 -7.75 -1.70
C ALA A 248 7.03 -7.30 -0.62
N GLU A 249 6.26 -6.26 -0.91
CA GLU A 249 5.08 -5.98 -0.12
C GLU A 249 3.92 -6.87 -0.52
N ILE A 250 3.07 -7.21 0.44
CA ILE A 250 1.69 -7.59 0.18
C ILE A 250 0.85 -6.38 0.55
N GLY A 251 0.50 -5.58 -0.45
CA GLY A 251 -0.36 -4.43 -0.23
C GLY A 251 -1.73 -4.86 0.28
N SER A 252 -2.23 -4.22 1.33
CA SER A 252 -3.30 -4.80 2.13
C SER A 252 -4.51 -3.90 2.27
N MET A 253 -5.62 -4.48 2.70
CA MET A 253 -6.83 -3.77 3.08
C MET A 253 -7.36 -4.32 4.40
N SER A 254 -7.84 -3.41 5.27
CA SER A 254 -8.43 -3.75 6.55
C SER A 254 -9.69 -2.96 6.80
N LEU A 255 -10.70 -3.61 7.37
CA LEU A 255 -11.82 -2.92 8.02
C LEU A 255 -11.38 -2.44 9.39
N VAL A 256 -11.67 -1.21 9.74
CA VAL A 256 -11.35 -0.66 11.07
C VAL A 256 -12.39 -1.16 12.07
N LYS A 257 -11.91 -1.64 13.21
CA LYS A 257 -12.80 -2.08 14.30
C LYS A 257 -13.56 -0.88 14.85
N ASP A 258 -14.86 -1.07 15.09
CA ASP A 258 -15.77 -0.04 15.60
C ASP A 258 -15.83 1.25 14.73
N GLY A 259 -15.48 1.11 13.43
CA GLY A 259 -15.62 2.19 12.46
C GLY A 259 -17.07 2.67 12.34
N PRO A 260 -17.29 3.99 12.11
CA PRO A 260 -18.63 4.58 12.19
C PRO A 260 -19.63 4.05 11.16
N ASN A 261 -19.15 3.45 10.04
CA ASN A 261 -19.99 3.01 8.93
C ASN A 261 -19.68 1.54 8.51
N THR A 262 -19.54 0.65 9.47
CA THR A 262 -19.06 -0.74 9.27
C THR A 262 -19.81 -1.49 8.15
N GLU A 263 -21.12 -1.43 8.06
CA GLU A 263 -21.88 -2.18 7.04
C GLU A 263 -21.67 -1.62 5.61
N ALA A 264 -21.56 -0.31 5.48
CA ALA A 264 -21.22 0.32 4.20
C ALA A 264 -19.76 0.00 3.82
N ALA A 265 -18.86 -0.02 4.80
CA ALA A 265 -17.47 -0.38 4.63
C ALA A 265 -17.29 -1.85 4.17
N LYS A 266 -18.04 -2.80 4.72
CA LYS A 266 -18.03 -4.20 4.24
C LYS A 266 -18.42 -4.30 2.76
N LYS A 267 -19.43 -3.54 2.32
CA LYS A 267 -19.83 -3.53 0.89
C LYS A 267 -18.71 -3.02 -0.02
N PHE A 268 -18.01 -1.94 0.38
CA PHE A 268 -16.85 -1.46 -0.34
C PHE A 268 -15.70 -2.47 -0.33
N TYR A 269 -15.44 -3.10 0.82
CA TYR A 269 -14.40 -4.12 1.00
C TYR A 269 -14.62 -5.29 0.03
N GLU A 270 -15.83 -5.82 -0.04
CA GLU A 270 -16.18 -6.89 -0.98
C GLU A 270 -16.02 -6.45 -2.43
N TRP A 271 -16.53 -5.27 -2.78
CA TRP A 271 -16.39 -4.75 -4.13
C TRP A 271 -14.91 -4.56 -4.53
N ALA A 272 -14.08 -4.05 -3.63
CA ALA A 272 -12.66 -3.85 -3.88
C ALA A 272 -11.87 -5.15 -4.12
N LEU A 273 -12.36 -6.30 -3.64
CA LEU A 273 -11.76 -7.62 -3.86
C LEU A 273 -12.25 -8.32 -5.13
N THR A 274 -13.30 -7.83 -5.77
CA THR A 274 -13.78 -8.38 -7.05
C THR A 274 -12.79 -8.09 -8.18
N PRO A 275 -12.84 -8.85 -9.29
CA PRO A 275 -12.06 -8.54 -10.48
C PRO A 275 -12.30 -7.10 -10.97
N GLY A 276 -13.56 -6.66 -10.99
CA GLY A 276 -13.91 -5.28 -11.38
C GLY A 276 -13.31 -4.22 -10.47
N GLY A 277 -13.34 -4.42 -9.15
CA GLY A 277 -12.76 -3.50 -8.17
C GLY A 277 -11.23 -3.40 -8.28
N GLN A 278 -10.55 -4.53 -8.46
CA GLN A 278 -9.08 -4.54 -8.54
C GLN A 278 -8.53 -4.02 -9.89
N GLN A 279 -9.28 -4.11 -10.98
CA GLN A 279 -8.88 -3.55 -12.29
C GLN A 279 -8.71 -2.03 -12.24
N PHE A 280 -9.28 -1.33 -11.28
CA PHE A 280 -9.07 0.12 -11.13
C PHE A 280 -7.62 0.49 -10.81
N GLY A 281 -6.82 -0.41 -10.25
CA GLY A 281 -5.38 -0.21 -10.13
C GLY A 281 -4.75 0.03 -11.50
N LEU A 282 -4.92 -0.90 -12.43
CA LEU A 282 -4.39 -0.78 -13.79
C LEU A 282 -5.01 0.42 -14.56
N ALA A 283 -6.31 0.66 -14.40
CA ALA A 283 -6.98 1.80 -15.02
C ALA A 283 -6.40 3.15 -14.53
N ALA A 284 -5.93 3.20 -13.29
CA ALA A 284 -5.19 4.34 -12.71
C ALA A 284 -3.68 4.29 -13.00
N LYS A 285 -3.23 3.49 -13.96
CA LYS A 285 -1.81 3.28 -14.31
C LYS A 285 -0.96 2.78 -13.13
N GLN A 286 -1.55 1.96 -12.28
CA GLN A 286 -0.87 1.29 -11.18
C GLN A 286 -0.59 -0.17 -11.58
N PHE A 287 0.67 -0.58 -11.50
CA PHE A 287 1.14 -1.84 -12.07
C PHE A 287 1.49 -2.89 -11.01
N GLN A 288 0.87 -2.82 -9.84
CA GLN A 288 0.95 -3.87 -8.82
C GLN A 288 0.28 -5.15 -9.33
N LEU A 289 0.79 -6.31 -8.91
CA LEU A 289 0.15 -7.58 -9.20
C LEU A 289 -1.12 -7.74 -8.37
N PRO A 290 -2.31 -7.83 -8.99
CA PRO A 290 -3.57 -7.90 -8.26
C PRO A 290 -3.69 -9.24 -7.52
N SER A 291 -4.41 -9.24 -6.40
CA SER A 291 -4.63 -10.47 -5.64
C SER A 291 -5.70 -11.37 -6.24
N ASN A 292 -6.64 -10.85 -7.03
CA ASN A 292 -7.70 -11.65 -7.64
C ASN A 292 -7.19 -12.40 -8.89
N THR A 293 -7.30 -13.73 -8.87
CA THR A 293 -6.75 -14.63 -9.89
C THR A 293 -7.43 -14.54 -11.26
N LYS A 294 -8.58 -13.88 -11.34
CA LYS A 294 -9.35 -13.72 -12.59
C LYS A 294 -8.95 -12.49 -13.41
N ILE A 295 -7.99 -11.68 -12.92
CA ILE A 295 -7.54 -10.47 -13.61
C ILE A 295 -6.40 -10.84 -14.55
N PRO A 296 -6.51 -10.56 -15.85
CA PRO A 296 -5.39 -10.69 -16.76
C PRO A 296 -4.23 -9.77 -16.35
N LEU A 297 -3.01 -10.31 -16.32
CA LEU A 297 -1.83 -9.52 -15.97
C LEU A 297 -1.40 -8.67 -17.17
N ASP A 298 -1.15 -7.40 -16.92
CA ASP A 298 -0.54 -6.50 -17.91
C ASP A 298 0.97 -6.84 -18.02
N PRO A 299 1.54 -6.92 -19.25
CA PRO A 299 2.96 -7.23 -19.44
C PRO A 299 3.93 -6.25 -18.75
N ARG A 300 3.48 -5.05 -18.41
CA ARG A 300 4.27 -4.05 -17.69
C ARG A 300 4.34 -4.28 -16.18
N MET A 301 3.49 -5.14 -15.65
CA MET A 301 3.56 -5.54 -14.23
C MET A 301 4.86 -6.31 -13.96
N PRO A 302 5.44 -6.19 -12.77
CA PRO A 302 6.60 -6.99 -12.38
C PRO A 302 6.31 -8.48 -12.52
N ASN A 303 7.22 -9.23 -13.16
CA ASN A 303 7.12 -10.69 -13.24
C ASN A 303 7.84 -11.33 -12.04
N PRO A 304 7.12 -11.88 -11.04
CA PRO A 304 7.77 -12.47 -9.85
C PRO A 304 8.69 -13.64 -10.18
N ALA A 305 8.43 -14.37 -11.27
CA ALA A 305 9.28 -15.50 -11.69
C ALA A 305 10.66 -15.04 -12.22
N ALA A 306 10.77 -13.79 -12.65
CA ALA A 306 12.03 -13.20 -13.13
C ALA A 306 12.80 -12.44 -12.02
N ILE A 307 12.24 -12.36 -10.81
CA ILE A 307 12.81 -11.61 -9.69
C ILE A 307 13.22 -12.58 -8.59
N LYS A 308 14.44 -12.41 -8.07
CA LYS A 308 14.92 -13.19 -6.93
C LYS A 308 14.27 -12.69 -5.64
N LEU A 309 13.04 -13.13 -5.39
CA LEU A 309 12.36 -12.83 -4.14
C LEU A 309 12.91 -13.67 -2.99
N ILE A 310 13.13 -13.04 -1.84
CA ILE A 310 13.43 -13.76 -0.59
C ILE A 310 12.16 -14.40 -0.04
N ASN A 311 12.31 -15.42 0.80
CA ASN A 311 11.21 -15.91 1.61
C ASN A 311 10.95 -14.94 2.77
N TYR A 312 10.22 -13.84 2.48
CA TYR A 312 10.01 -12.76 3.44
C TYR A 312 9.14 -13.23 4.60
N ASP A 313 9.66 -13.14 5.82
CA ASP A 313 8.96 -13.53 7.05
C ASP A 313 7.98 -12.41 7.52
N TYR A 314 6.79 -12.40 6.92
CA TYR A 314 5.74 -11.44 7.28
C TYR A 314 5.27 -11.60 8.73
N ALA A 315 5.36 -12.78 9.33
CA ALA A 315 4.97 -12.99 10.72
C ALA A 315 5.91 -12.26 11.68
N LYS A 316 7.21 -12.40 11.49
CA LYS A 316 8.22 -11.74 12.31
C LYS A 316 8.24 -10.22 12.07
N TYR A 317 8.38 -9.79 10.81
CA TYR A 317 8.56 -8.37 10.49
C TYR A 317 7.25 -7.58 10.48
N GLY A 318 6.11 -8.26 10.41
CA GLY A 318 4.79 -7.70 10.68
C GLY A 318 4.45 -7.53 12.15
N ALA A 319 5.25 -8.07 13.08
CA ALA A 319 5.02 -7.90 14.51
C ALA A 319 5.37 -6.49 15.00
N SER A 320 4.49 -5.90 15.84
CA SER A 320 4.64 -4.54 16.35
C SER A 320 5.95 -4.32 17.12
N ALA A 321 6.37 -5.30 17.90
CA ALA A 321 7.59 -5.23 18.70
C ALA A 321 8.84 -5.16 17.79
N GLU A 322 8.90 -6.02 16.76
CA GLU A 322 10.03 -6.07 15.84
C GLU A 322 10.15 -4.80 15.01
N ARG A 323 9.02 -4.29 14.49
CA ARG A 323 9.02 -3.02 13.77
C ARG A 323 9.53 -1.87 14.64
N ARG A 324 9.00 -1.71 15.86
CA ARG A 324 9.46 -0.64 16.77
C ARG A 324 10.95 -0.75 17.07
N ARG A 325 11.43 -1.95 17.30
CA ARG A 325 12.84 -2.23 17.60
C ARG A 325 13.76 -1.84 16.44
N LEU A 326 13.44 -2.28 15.21
CA LEU A 326 14.24 -1.99 14.03
C LEU A 326 14.20 -0.51 13.65
N ILE A 327 13.06 0.15 13.77
CA ILE A 327 12.94 1.60 13.52
C ILE A 327 13.74 2.38 14.55
N ALA A 328 13.62 2.08 15.85
CA ALA A 328 14.38 2.75 16.89
C ALA A 328 15.91 2.57 16.70
N ARG A 329 16.35 1.38 16.30
CA ARG A 329 17.74 1.11 15.96
C ARG A 329 18.18 1.96 14.75
N TRP A 330 17.35 2.03 13.70
CA TRP A 330 17.64 2.82 12.51
C TRP A 330 17.74 4.33 12.83
N GLU A 331 16.83 4.87 13.61
CA GLU A 331 16.88 6.26 14.05
C GLU A 331 18.16 6.56 14.82
N LYS A 332 18.54 5.70 15.77
CA LYS A 332 19.71 5.85 16.61
C LYS A 332 21.02 5.71 15.82
N GLU A 333 21.15 4.68 14.99
CA GLU A 333 22.44 4.26 14.42
C GLU A 333 22.64 4.74 12.97
N VAL A 334 21.58 5.07 12.24
CA VAL A 334 21.65 5.43 10.82
C VAL A 334 21.23 6.89 10.61
N GLN A 335 20.00 7.24 10.98
CA GLN A 335 19.47 8.58 10.70
C GLN A 335 20.28 9.70 11.36
N ASN A 336 20.73 9.47 12.58
CA ASN A 336 21.51 10.43 13.37
C ASN A 336 23.04 10.30 13.18
N ALA A 337 23.48 9.39 12.29
CA ALA A 337 24.90 9.27 11.96
C ALA A 337 25.38 10.45 11.09
N PRO A 338 26.66 10.85 11.18
CA PRO A 338 27.23 11.82 10.25
C PRO A 338 27.28 11.22 8.82
N ARG A 339 27.01 12.07 7.82
CA ARG A 339 27.07 11.72 6.38
C ARG A 339 28.48 11.85 5.81
#